data_f8eab31cedff8da8a327404828e5c4ce
#
_entry.id   f8eab31cedff8da8a327404828e5c4ce
#
_cell.length_a   1.000
_cell.length_b   1.000
_cell.length_c   1.000
_cell.angle_alpha   90.00
_cell.angle_beta   90.00
_cell.angle_gamma   90.00
#
_symmetry.space_group_name_H-M   'P 1'
#
loop_
_entity.id
_entity.type
_entity.pdbx_description
1 polymer ?
#
loop_
_entity_poly.entity_id
_entity_poly.type
_entity_poly.pdbx_seq_one_letter_code
_entity_poly.pdbx_strand_id
1 'polypeptide(L)'
;MIKSQPKYIFMTTEITTPKELQKMDPVFGQLSFDNHEQIVFCNDKDTGLKAIIGIHNSVLGPALGGTRMWNYANEWEALNDVLRLSRGMTYKSAITGLDLGGGKAVIIGDSKTQKTPEMMRKFGEFVHSLSGRYITAEDVGMVTADMDTVRDVTPYVTGISESRGGSGNPSPVTAYGVYMGMKAAAKYQFGSDNLDGKKILVQGIGHVGETLVEYLTKEGALVQIADINEGRLEEVSKKYGASIYTGSDLYTADVDIYAPCALGATINDDTVYKINAKVIAGAANNQLANENVHGPILQERGIVYAPDFLINAGGIINVYAEIAHYDKAESMRRTENIYNTTLEIFDYAKANNLTPQKAAMAIAELRIEQRKKENAK
;
A
#
# COMPACT_ATOMS: atom_id res chain seq x y z
N MET A 1 24.36 -23.36 -62.05
CA MET A 1 24.13 -22.28 -61.08
C MET A 1 23.23 -22.83 -59.97
N ILE A 2 23.86 -23.19 -58.86
CA ILE A 2 23.18 -23.76 -57.68
C ILE A 2 22.96 -22.60 -56.74
N LYS A 3 21.68 -22.26 -56.50
CA LYS A 3 21.28 -21.22 -55.51
C LYS A 3 21.51 -21.76 -54.09
N SER A 4 22.40 -21.09 -53.33
CA SER A 4 22.61 -21.38 -51.94
C SER A 4 21.40 -20.94 -51.11
N GLN A 5 20.84 -21.89 -50.36
CA GLN A 5 19.82 -21.60 -49.33
C GLN A 5 20.45 -20.92 -48.10
N PRO A 6 19.79 -19.97 -47.43
CA PRO A 6 20.29 -19.36 -46.22
C PRO A 6 20.33 -20.37 -45.07
N LYS A 7 21.51 -20.51 -44.47
CA LYS A 7 21.69 -21.28 -43.23
C LYS A 7 20.98 -20.51 -42.08
N TYR A 8 19.87 -21.06 -41.59
CA TYR A 8 19.33 -20.64 -40.31
C TYR A 8 20.32 -21.08 -39.21
N ILE A 9 20.97 -20.14 -38.58
CA ILE A 9 21.72 -20.35 -37.34
C ILE A 9 20.69 -20.43 -36.23
N PHE A 10 20.35 -21.65 -35.82
CA PHE A 10 19.67 -21.87 -34.54
C PHE A 10 20.72 -21.51 -33.46
N MET A 11 20.57 -20.37 -32.81
CA MET A 11 21.19 -20.14 -31.50
C MET A 11 20.57 -21.15 -30.53
N THR A 12 21.25 -22.24 -30.28
CA THR A 12 20.99 -23.09 -29.13
C THR A 12 21.41 -22.30 -27.89
N THR A 13 20.47 -21.56 -27.30
CA THR A 13 20.59 -21.21 -25.89
C THR A 13 20.67 -22.54 -25.15
N GLU A 14 21.76 -22.77 -24.42
CA GLU A 14 21.90 -23.92 -23.53
C GLU A 14 20.65 -23.98 -22.64
N ILE A 15 19.79 -24.98 -22.88
CA ILE A 15 18.65 -25.24 -22.01
C ILE A 15 19.26 -25.73 -20.72
N THR A 16 19.11 -24.94 -19.66
CA THR A 16 19.43 -25.31 -18.27
C THR A 16 18.97 -26.73 -18.01
N THR A 17 19.83 -27.59 -17.47
CA THR A 17 19.49 -28.98 -17.25
C THR A 17 18.30 -29.10 -16.28
N PRO A 18 17.45 -30.14 -16.39
CA PRO A 18 16.31 -30.33 -15.50
C PRO A 18 16.63 -30.28 -14.00
N LYS A 19 17.89 -30.57 -13.60
CA LYS A 19 18.35 -30.47 -12.21
C LYS A 19 18.55 -29.03 -11.71
N GLU A 20 18.85 -28.07 -12.58
CA GLU A 20 18.98 -26.64 -12.22
C GLU A 20 17.61 -25.96 -12.14
N LEU A 21 16.65 -26.38 -12.98
CA LEU A 21 15.26 -25.96 -12.88
C LEU A 21 14.56 -26.46 -11.60
N GLN A 22 14.99 -27.61 -11.04
CA GLN A 22 14.47 -28.17 -9.78
C GLN A 22 14.89 -27.38 -8.53
N LYS A 23 15.83 -26.44 -8.64
CA LYS A 23 16.27 -25.58 -7.51
C LYS A 23 15.47 -24.28 -7.36
N MET A 24 14.58 -23.98 -8.33
CA MET A 24 13.72 -22.78 -8.24
C MET A 24 12.33 -23.22 -7.79
N ASP A 25 11.83 -22.61 -6.73
CA ASP A 25 10.46 -22.85 -6.29
C ASP A 25 9.48 -22.51 -7.44
N PRO A 26 8.59 -23.42 -7.81
CA PRO A 26 7.61 -23.17 -8.87
C PRO A 26 6.71 -21.99 -8.46
N VAL A 27 6.16 -21.27 -9.44
CA VAL A 27 5.34 -20.06 -9.20
C VAL A 27 4.20 -20.35 -8.20
N PHE A 28 3.52 -21.48 -8.32
CA PHE A 28 2.45 -21.89 -7.41
C PHE A 28 2.95 -22.35 -6.03
N GLY A 29 4.23 -22.59 -5.87
CA GLY A 29 4.87 -22.92 -4.59
C GLY A 29 5.54 -21.72 -3.90
N GLN A 30 5.48 -20.52 -4.49
CA GLN A 30 6.01 -19.31 -3.86
C GLN A 30 5.26 -19.01 -2.55
N LEU A 31 6.00 -18.63 -1.49
CA LEU A 31 5.38 -18.24 -0.21
C LEU A 31 4.36 -17.10 -0.35
N SER A 32 4.56 -16.22 -1.32
CA SER A 32 3.67 -15.10 -1.59
C SER A 32 2.47 -15.46 -2.46
N PHE A 33 2.44 -16.67 -3.05
CA PHE A 33 1.30 -17.12 -3.83
C PHE A 33 0.20 -17.63 -2.88
N ASP A 34 -0.93 -16.92 -2.88
CA ASP A 34 -2.08 -17.20 -1.99
C ASP A 34 -3.35 -17.27 -2.84
N ASN A 35 -3.47 -18.36 -3.63
CA ASN A 35 -4.63 -18.58 -4.51
C ASN A 35 -4.97 -17.41 -5.43
N HIS A 36 -3.97 -16.71 -5.97
CA HIS A 36 -4.18 -15.64 -6.94
C HIS A 36 -4.99 -16.13 -8.14
N GLU A 37 -6.02 -15.37 -8.52
CA GLU A 37 -6.89 -15.73 -9.62
C GLU A 37 -6.18 -15.66 -10.99
N GLN A 38 -5.27 -14.69 -11.16
CA GLN A 38 -4.57 -14.50 -12.43
C GLN A 38 -3.27 -13.74 -12.25
N ILE A 39 -2.22 -14.22 -12.94
CA ILE A 39 -0.95 -13.52 -13.10
C ILE A 39 -0.68 -13.37 -14.59
N VAL A 40 -0.38 -12.14 -15.03
CA VAL A 40 -0.16 -11.80 -16.44
C VAL A 40 1.23 -11.22 -16.61
N PHE A 41 2.05 -11.85 -17.43
CA PHE A 41 3.35 -11.34 -17.84
C PHE A 41 3.17 -10.53 -19.12
N CYS A 42 3.56 -9.25 -19.08
CA CYS A 42 3.45 -8.29 -20.17
C CYS A 42 4.85 -7.96 -20.68
N ASN A 43 5.09 -8.16 -21.97
CA ASN A 43 6.37 -7.83 -22.58
C ASN A 43 6.15 -7.16 -23.93
N ASP A 44 6.82 -6.04 -24.14
CA ASP A 44 6.88 -5.37 -25.43
C ASP A 44 8.30 -4.94 -25.74
N LYS A 45 8.83 -5.47 -26.82
CA LYS A 45 10.23 -5.28 -27.19
C LYS A 45 10.51 -3.87 -27.71
N ASP A 46 9.52 -3.25 -28.38
CA ASP A 46 9.70 -1.97 -29.04
C ASP A 46 9.75 -0.81 -28.03
N THR A 47 8.95 -0.87 -26.97
CA THR A 47 8.97 0.11 -25.87
C THR A 47 9.89 -0.29 -24.72
N GLY A 48 10.40 -1.53 -24.73
CA GLY A 48 11.19 -2.10 -23.63
C GLY A 48 10.36 -2.45 -22.39
N LEU A 49 9.02 -2.46 -22.47
CA LEU A 49 8.14 -2.79 -21.35
C LEU A 49 8.32 -4.24 -20.90
N LYS A 50 8.59 -4.41 -19.62
CA LYS A 50 8.46 -5.68 -18.91
C LYS A 50 7.63 -5.44 -17.67
N ALA A 51 6.43 -6.03 -17.60
CA ALA A 51 5.54 -5.85 -16.46
C ALA A 51 4.88 -7.17 -16.05
N ILE A 52 4.45 -7.22 -14.80
CA ILE A 52 3.65 -8.32 -14.26
C ILE A 52 2.43 -7.71 -13.59
N ILE A 53 1.24 -8.21 -13.97
CA ILE A 53 -0.03 -7.82 -13.35
C ILE A 53 -0.54 -9.01 -12.54
N GLY A 54 -0.79 -8.81 -11.24
CA GLY A 54 -1.37 -9.80 -10.35
C GLY A 54 -2.80 -9.42 -9.97
N ILE A 55 -3.75 -10.33 -10.20
CA ILE A 55 -5.11 -10.30 -9.67
C ILE A 55 -5.17 -11.34 -8.57
N HIS A 56 -5.26 -10.90 -7.31
CA HIS A 56 -5.33 -11.82 -6.19
C HIS A 56 -6.76 -12.33 -6.00
N ASN A 57 -7.72 -11.43 -5.90
CA ASN A 57 -9.11 -11.79 -5.62
C ASN A 57 -10.06 -10.74 -6.19
N SER A 58 -11.13 -11.16 -6.86
CA SER A 58 -12.14 -10.27 -7.47
C SER A 58 -13.56 -10.53 -6.95
N VAL A 59 -13.72 -11.25 -5.85
CA VAL A 59 -15.03 -11.61 -5.27
C VAL A 59 -15.86 -10.39 -4.89
N LEU A 60 -15.23 -9.34 -4.36
CA LEU A 60 -15.90 -8.10 -3.96
C LEU A 60 -16.14 -7.14 -5.13
N GLY A 61 -15.42 -7.30 -6.24
CA GLY A 61 -15.49 -6.41 -7.40
C GLY A 61 -14.19 -6.45 -8.21
N PRO A 62 -14.02 -5.54 -9.19
CA PRO A 62 -12.82 -5.49 -9.99
C PRO A 62 -11.58 -5.31 -9.11
N ALA A 63 -10.50 -6.00 -9.47
CA ALA A 63 -9.25 -5.91 -8.72
C ALA A 63 -8.60 -4.54 -8.95
N LEU A 64 -8.43 -3.75 -7.89
CA LEU A 64 -7.77 -2.46 -7.95
C LEU A 64 -6.42 -2.50 -7.27
N GLY A 65 -5.43 -1.85 -7.87
CA GLY A 65 -4.14 -1.60 -7.25
C GLY A 65 -3.17 -0.83 -8.14
N GLY A 66 -2.34 -0.03 -7.53
CA GLY A 66 -1.39 0.84 -8.23
C GLY A 66 -0.31 0.07 -8.96
N THR A 67 0.23 0.68 -10.01
CA THR A 67 1.40 0.19 -10.75
C THR A 67 2.66 0.76 -10.13
N ARG A 68 3.59 -0.12 -9.76
CA ARG A 68 4.92 0.25 -9.27
C ARG A 68 5.95 0.08 -10.38
N MET A 69 6.78 1.08 -10.62
CA MET A 69 7.96 0.91 -11.45
C MET A 69 9.21 0.95 -10.58
N TRP A 70 9.96 -0.17 -10.58
CA TRP A 70 11.10 -0.33 -9.70
C TRP A 70 12.23 -1.12 -10.37
N ASN A 71 13.46 -0.80 -10.00
CA ASN A 71 14.65 -1.50 -10.51
C ASN A 71 14.88 -2.79 -9.70
N TYR A 72 14.06 -3.81 -9.96
CA TYR A 72 14.17 -5.12 -9.34
C TYR A 72 15.47 -5.81 -9.75
N ALA A 73 16.11 -6.53 -8.82
CA ALA A 73 17.32 -7.27 -9.10
C ALA A 73 17.11 -8.42 -10.11
N ASN A 74 15.89 -8.97 -10.17
CA ASN A 74 15.48 -10.02 -11.11
C ASN A 74 13.96 -10.14 -11.19
N GLU A 75 13.46 -10.94 -12.15
CA GLU A 75 12.02 -11.14 -12.35
C GLU A 75 11.33 -11.86 -11.17
N TRP A 76 12.05 -12.68 -10.39
CA TRP A 76 11.49 -13.36 -9.22
C TRP A 76 11.18 -12.40 -8.08
N GLU A 77 12.04 -11.40 -7.87
CA GLU A 77 11.77 -10.32 -6.91
C GLU A 77 10.52 -9.52 -7.33
N ALA A 78 10.40 -9.19 -8.61
CA ALA A 78 9.25 -8.51 -9.16
C ALA A 78 7.95 -9.34 -9.02
N LEU A 79 8.02 -10.65 -9.32
CA LEU A 79 6.91 -11.57 -9.14
C LEU A 79 6.49 -11.67 -7.68
N ASN A 80 7.44 -11.85 -6.76
CA ASN A 80 7.14 -11.90 -5.33
C ASN A 80 6.48 -10.62 -4.83
N ASP A 81 6.95 -9.45 -5.31
CA ASP A 81 6.38 -8.16 -4.91
C ASP A 81 4.94 -7.99 -5.42
N VAL A 82 4.66 -8.33 -6.69
CA VAL A 82 3.29 -8.24 -7.23
C VAL A 82 2.33 -9.20 -6.53
N LEU A 83 2.75 -10.41 -6.19
CA LEU A 83 1.94 -11.38 -5.45
C LEU A 83 1.59 -10.83 -4.06
N ARG A 84 2.59 -10.44 -3.29
CA ARG A 84 2.43 -9.90 -1.94
C ARG A 84 1.56 -8.63 -1.92
N LEU A 85 1.79 -7.72 -2.87
CA LEU A 85 1.09 -6.44 -2.91
C LEU A 85 -0.37 -6.59 -3.38
N SER A 86 -0.65 -7.44 -4.37
CA SER A 86 -2.03 -7.69 -4.84
C SER A 86 -2.88 -8.35 -3.76
N ARG A 87 -2.30 -9.27 -2.98
CA ARG A 87 -2.93 -9.83 -1.78
C ARG A 87 -3.24 -8.73 -0.75
N GLY A 88 -2.28 -7.88 -0.45
CA GLY A 88 -2.47 -6.74 0.46
C GLY A 88 -3.61 -5.81 0.03
N MET A 89 -3.75 -5.56 -1.29
CA MET A 89 -4.85 -4.76 -1.82
C MET A 89 -6.23 -5.40 -1.60
N THR A 90 -6.34 -6.74 -1.69
CA THR A 90 -7.58 -7.46 -1.37
C THR A 90 -8.03 -7.18 0.06
N TYR A 91 -7.14 -7.36 1.03
CA TYR A 91 -7.45 -7.13 2.44
C TYR A 91 -7.76 -5.65 2.72
N LYS A 92 -7.01 -4.73 2.10
CA LYS A 92 -7.27 -3.30 2.21
C LYS A 92 -8.65 -2.90 1.68
N SER A 93 -9.05 -3.39 0.52
CA SER A 93 -10.38 -3.17 -0.05
C SER A 93 -11.48 -3.77 0.81
N ALA A 94 -11.27 -5.01 1.28
CA ALA A 94 -12.26 -5.71 2.09
C ALA A 94 -12.48 -5.02 3.44
N ILE A 95 -11.43 -4.67 4.18
CA ILE A 95 -11.56 -4.06 5.52
C ILE A 95 -12.16 -2.65 5.47
N THR A 96 -11.96 -1.91 4.38
CA THR A 96 -12.52 -0.57 4.19
C THR A 96 -13.96 -0.55 3.66
N GLY A 97 -14.57 -1.71 3.45
CA GLY A 97 -15.95 -1.79 2.98
C GLY A 97 -16.14 -1.44 1.50
N LEU A 98 -15.08 -1.42 0.69
CA LEU A 98 -15.16 -1.11 -0.75
C LEU A 98 -15.57 -2.34 -1.55
N ASP A 99 -16.34 -2.13 -2.62
CA ASP A 99 -16.71 -3.19 -3.57
C ASP A 99 -15.63 -3.33 -4.65
N LEU A 100 -14.42 -3.65 -4.18
CA LEU A 100 -13.21 -3.85 -4.97
C LEU A 100 -12.51 -5.13 -4.55
N GLY A 101 -11.97 -5.81 -5.54
CA GLY A 101 -10.96 -6.84 -5.34
C GLY A 101 -9.56 -6.27 -5.14
N GLY A 102 -8.57 -7.14 -5.06
CA GLY A 102 -7.17 -6.76 -4.94
C GLY A 102 -6.34 -7.14 -6.15
N GLY A 103 -5.70 -6.14 -6.72
CA GLY A 103 -4.73 -6.31 -7.80
C GLY A 103 -3.48 -5.47 -7.57
N LYS A 104 -2.47 -5.71 -8.35
CA LYS A 104 -1.23 -4.94 -8.40
C LYS A 104 -0.56 -5.11 -9.75
N ALA A 105 0.18 -4.10 -10.19
CA ALA A 105 1.13 -4.26 -11.28
C ALA A 105 2.52 -3.81 -10.87
N VAL A 106 3.53 -4.44 -11.44
CA VAL A 106 4.92 -4.00 -11.36
C VAL A 106 5.49 -3.86 -12.76
N ILE A 107 6.26 -2.81 -13.00
CA ILE A 107 7.07 -2.60 -14.20
C ILE A 107 8.53 -2.69 -13.78
N ILE A 108 9.28 -3.55 -14.45
CA ILE A 108 10.71 -3.77 -14.16
C ILE A 108 11.52 -2.73 -14.90
N GLY A 109 12.16 -1.83 -14.17
CA GLY A 109 13.00 -0.78 -14.74
C GLY A 109 13.15 0.43 -13.83
N ASP A 110 14.07 1.31 -14.21
CA ASP A 110 14.31 2.58 -13.53
C ASP A 110 13.31 3.64 -14.03
N SER A 111 12.41 4.08 -13.16
CA SER A 111 11.38 5.08 -13.47
C SER A 111 11.94 6.45 -13.84
N LYS A 112 13.19 6.76 -13.49
CA LYS A 112 13.84 8.05 -13.78
C LYS A 112 14.48 8.10 -15.17
N THR A 113 14.90 6.95 -15.68
CA THR A 113 15.72 6.89 -16.91
C THR A 113 15.11 6.07 -18.03
N GLN A 114 14.18 5.14 -17.74
CA GLN A 114 13.62 4.21 -18.71
C GLN A 114 12.14 4.43 -19.02
N LYS A 115 11.43 5.15 -18.15
CA LYS A 115 9.99 5.40 -18.32
C LYS A 115 9.73 6.37 -19.48
N THR A 116 8.87 5.98 -20.43
CA THR A 116 8.45 6.82 -21.56
C THR A 116 6.93 6.81 -21.72
N PRO A 117 6.34 7.83 -22.36
CA PRO A 117 4.90 7.84 -22.65
C PRO A 117 4.45 6.64 -23.51
N GLU A 118 5.31 6.19 -24.45
CA GLU A 118 5.04 5.02 -25.30
C GLU A 118 4.94 3.74 -24.47
N MET A 119 5.87 3.55 -23.52
CA MET A 119 5.84 2.46 -22.57
C MET A 119 4.55 2.49 -21.72
N MET A 120 4.12 3.66 -21.27
CA MET A 120 2.89 3.81 -20.48
C MET A 120 1.64 3.51 -21.30
N ARG A 121 1.56 3.94 -22.57
CA ARG A 121 0.46 3.56 -23.47
C ARG A 121 0.44 2.05 -23.69
N LYS A 122 1.59 1.43 -23.94
CA LYS A 122 1.69 -0.03 -24.12
C LYS A 122 1.25 -0.78 -22.86
N PHE A 123 1.65 -0.32 -21.68
CA PHE A 123 1.14 -0.86 -20.43
C PHE A 123 -0.39 -0.72 -20.33
N GLY A 124 -0.93 0.43 -20.71
CA GLY A 124 -2.38 0.67 -20.77
C GLY A 124 -3.12 -0.30 -21.69
N GLU A 125 -2.54 -0.67 -22.84
CA GLU A 125 -3.10 -1.67 -23.75
C GLU A 125 -3.18 -3.06 -23.08
N PHE A 126 -2.16 -3.46 -22.30
CA PHE A 126 -2.21 -4.70 -21.52
C PHE A 126 -3.28 -4.64 -20.42
N VAL A 127 -3.40 -3.51 -19.72
CA VAL A 127 -4.49 -3.31 -18.74
C VAL A 127 -5.86 -3.40 -19.45
N HIS A 128 -6.02 -2.78 -20.62
CA HIS A 128 -7.25 -2.83 -21.41
C HIS A 128 -7.65 -4.26 -21.80
N SER A 129 -6.67 -5.10 -22.15
CA SER A 129 -6.91 -6.49 -22.53
C SER A 129 -7.53 -7.34 -21.42
N LEU A 130 -7.44 -6.90 -20.16
CA LEU A 130 -8.07 -7.55 -19.00
C LEU A 130 -9.55 -7.15 -18.82
N SER A 131 -10.09 -6.29 -19.69
CA SER A 131 -11.52 -5.98 -19.81
C SER A 131 -12.16 -5.56 -18.48
N GLY A 132 -11.44 -4.77 -17.67
CA GLY A 132 -11.93 -4.24 -16.38
C GLY A 132 -11.76 -5.18 -15.20
N ARG A 133 -11.21 -6.38 -15.37
CA ARG A 133 -10.88 -7.26 -14.25
C ARG A 133 -9.79 -6.67 -13.35
N TYR A 134 -8.91 -5.85 -13.92
CA TYR A 134 -7.90 -5.07 -13.21
C TYR A 134 -8.03 -3.59 -13.55
N ILE A 135 -8.01 -2.75 -12.51
CA ILE A 135 -7.98 -1.30 -12.61
C ILE A 135 -6.67 -0.82 -11.98
N THR A 136 -5.88 -0.07 -12.75
CA THR A 136 -4.61 0.45 -12.28
C THR A 136 -4.73 1.83 -11.63
N ALA A 137 -3.72 2.20 -10.86
CA ALA A 137 -3.56 3.52 -10.23
C ALA A 137 -2.07 3.86 -10.08
N GLU A 138 -1.78 5.02 -9.51
CA GLU A 138 -0.42 5.45 -9.16
C GLU A 138 0.16 4.64 -7.99
N ASP A 139 1.44 4.32 -8.04
CA ASP A 139 2.25 3.82 -6.93
C ASP A 139 3.73 4.25 -7.12
N VAL A 140 4.66 3.72 -6.36
CA VAL A 140 6.08 4.06 -6.38
C VAL A 140 6.65 4.05 -7.81
N GLY A 141 7.38 5.10 -8.17
CA GLY A 141 7.96 5.27 -9.49
C GLY A 141 7.00 5.77 -10.57
N MET A 142 5.72 5.95 -10.25
CA MET A 142 4.70 6.49 -11.13
C MET A 142 4.23 7.87 -10.63
N VAL A 143 3.67 8.65 -11.53
CA VAL A 143 3.07 9.96 -11.24
C VAL A 143 1.73 10.10 -11.96
N THR A 144 0.91 11.06 -11.55
CA THR A 144 -0.41 11.31 -12.13
C THR A 144 -0.39 11.45 -13.66
N ALA A 145 0.65 12.09 -14.23
CA ALA A 145 0.82 12.21 -15.68
C ALA A 145 0.98 10.86 -16.40
N ASP A 146 1.55 9.85 -15.73
CA ASP A 146 1.63 8.50 -16.28
C ASP A 146 0.23 7.86 -16.34
N MET A 147 -0.59 8.09 -15.30
CA MET A 147 -1.97 7.61 -15.27
C MET A 147 -2.83 8.31 -16.33
N ASP A 148 -2.61 9.59 -16.56
CA ASP A 148 -3.24 10.32 -17.68
C ASP A 148 -2.87 9.72 -19.03
N THR A 149 -1.60 9.32 -19.22
CA THR A 149 -1.14 8.65 -20.44
C THR A 149 -1.76 7.25 -20.60
N VAL A 150 -1.89 6.49 -19.52
CA VAL A 150 -2.59 5.19 -19.51
C VAL A 150 -4.08 5.39 -19.84
N ARG A 151 -4.71 6.47 -19.35
CA ARG A 151 -6.11 6.81 -19.61
C ARG A 151 -6.40 7.08 -21.10
N ASP A 152 -5.41 7.49 -21.87
CA ASP A 152 -5.57 7.70 -23.31
C ASP A 152 -5.96 6.43 -24.07
N VAL A 153 -5.60 5.25 -23.55
CA VAL A 153 -5.78 3.95 -24.21
C VAL A 153 -6.71 2.98 -23.46
N THR A 154 -7.02 3.26 -22.18
CA THR A 154 -7.94 2.41 -21.40
C THR A 154 -8.76 3.20 -20.39
N PRO A 155 -10.05 2.86 -20.18
CA PRO A 155 -10.83 3.43 -19.07
C PRO A 155 -10.48 2.83 -17.69
N TYR A 156 -9.71 1.73 -17.64
CA TYR A 156 -9.43 0.95 -16.43
C TYR A 156 -8.23 1.50 -15.66
N VAL A 157 -8.26 2.78 -15.34
CA VAL A 157 -7.24 3.51 -14.59
C VAL A 157 -7.91 4.57 -13.72
N THR A 158 -7.38 4.77 -12.52
CA THR A 158 -7.77 5.80 -11.55
C THR A 158 -6.56 6.60 -11.08
N GLY A 159 -6.77 7.66 -10.29
CA GLY A 159 -5.69 8.57 -9.88
C GLY A 159 -5.21 9.43 -11.04
N ILE A 160 -6.10 9.72 -11.99
CA ILE A 160 -5.84 10.68 -13.08
C ILE A 160 -5.99 12.12 -12.57
N SER A 161 -5.53 13.08 -13.36
CA SER A 161 -5.61 14.50 -13.01
C SER A 161 -7.07 14.96 -12.82
N GLU A 162 -7.29 15.91 -11.91
CA GLU A 162 -8.62 16.50 -11.66
C GLU A 162 -9.21 17.12 -12.93
N SER A 163 -8.38 17.72 -13.79
CA SER A 163 -8.79 18.27 -15.08
C SER A 163 -9.36 17.22 -16.05
N ARG A 164 -9.07 15.95 -15.82
CA ARG A 164 -9.58 14.80 -16.58
C ARG A 164 -10.67 14.01 -15.83
N GLY A 165 -11.19 14.57 -14.74
CA GLY A 165 -12.24 13.96 -13.92
C GLY A 165 -11.72 13.01 -12.84
N GLY A 166 -10.42 13.07 -12.52
CA GLY A 166 -9.81 12.29 -11.45
C GLY A 166 -10.03 12.86 -10.06
N SER A 167 -9.65 12.07 -9.05
CA SER A 167 -9.78 12.43 -7.63
C SER A 167 -8.62 13.28 -7.10
N GLY A 168 -7.59 13.52 -7.91
CA GLY A 168 -6.43 14.32 -7.56
C GLY A 168 -5.53 13.66 -6.52
N ASN A 169 -4.77 14.48 -5.78
CA ASN A 169 -3.80 14.02 -4.80
C ASN A 169 -4.46 13.26 -3.61
N PRO A 170 -4.19 11.96 -3.42
CA PRO A 170 -4.79 11.16 -2.35
C PRO A 170 -4.20 11.43 -0.96
N SER A 171 -3.08 12.18 -0.85
CA SER A 171 -2.35 12.34 0.40
C SER A 171 -3.17 12.96 1.53
N PRO A 172 -3.99 14.01 1.30
CA PRO A 172 -4.84 14.58 2.37
C PRO A 172 -5.85 13.58 2.92
N VAL A 173 -6.48 12.79 2.05
CA VAL A 173 -7.47 11.78 2.45
C VAL A 173 -6.78 10.62 3.19
N THR A 174 -5.59 10.22 2.74
CA THR A 174 -4.77 9.22 3.44
C THR A 174 -4.38 9.70 4.83
N ALA A 175 -3.89 10.93 4.97
CA ALA A 175 -3.51 11.50 6.26
C ALA A 175 -4.72 11.59 7.21
N TYR A 176 -5.90 11.93 6.70
CA TYR A 176 -7.13 11.94 7.48
C TYR A 176 -7.51 10.55 8.00
N GLY A 177 -7.35 9.50 7.17
CA GLY A 177 -7.56 8.12 7.59
C GLY A 177 -6.62 7.70 8.72
N VAL A 178 -5.33 8.05 8.61
CA VAL A 178 -4.33 7.79 9.66
C VAL A 178 -4.69 8.54 10.95
N TYR A 179 -5.09 9.80 10.85
CA TYR A 179 -5.54 10.60 11.98
C TYR A 179 -6.75 9.97 12.68
N MET A 180 -7.76 9.52 11.94
CA MET A 180 -8.94 8.85 12.50
C MET A 180 -8.59 7.51 13.16
N GLY A 181 -7.73 6.69 12.53
CA GLY A 181 -7.22 5.45 13.10
C GLY A 181 -6.39 5.69 14.37
N MET A 182 -5.58 6.76 14.39
CA MET A 182 -4.82 7.17 15.56
C MET A 182 -5.73 7.58 16.74
N LYS A 183 -6.79 8.33 16.48
CA LYS A 183 -7.81 8.70 17.48
C LYS A 183 -8.49 7.46 18.06
N ALA A 184 -8.86 6.50 17.21
CA ALA A 184 -9.43 5.22 17.65
C ALA A 184 -8.44 4.44 18.55
N ALA A 185 -7.17 4.37 18.15
CA ALA A 185 -6.14 3.70 18.94
C ALA A 185 -5.89 4.43 20.28
N ALA A 186 -5.91 5.76 20.29
CA ALA A 186 -5.82 6.56 21.52
C ALA A 186 -7.04 6.31 22.44
N LYS A 187 -8.25 6.23 21.87
CA LYS A 187 -9.47 5.87 22.61
C LYS A 187 -9.35 4.51 23.28
N TYR A 188 -8.85 3.54 22.54
CA TYR A 188 -8.66 2.17 23.05
C TYR A 188 -7.61 2.11 24.16
N GLN A 189 -6.44 2.76 23.95
CA GLN A 189 -5.29 2.69 24.87
C GLN A 189 -5.43 3.61 26.09
N PHE A 190 -5.94 4.83 25.90
CA PHE A 190 -5.95 5.87 26.91
C PHE A 190 -7.37 6.20 27.43
N GLY A 191 -8.41 5.60 26.88
CA GLY A 191 -9.81 5.86 27.25
C GLY A 191 -10.41 7.13 26.62
N SER A 192 -9.62 7.93 25.89
CA SER A 192 -10.05 9.15 25.21
C SER A 192 -9.44 9.22 23.82
N ASP A 193 -10.21 9.70 22.84
CA ASP A 193 -9.77 9.98 21.49
C ASP A 193 -9.25 11.41 21.29
N ASN A 194 -9.26 12.22 22.35
CA ASN A 194 -8.66 13.56 22.35
C ASN A 194 -7.14 13.45 22.34
N LEU A 195 -6.50 14.07 21.33
CA LEU A 195 -5.05 14.09 21.15
C LEU A 195 -4.41 15.37 21.70
N ASP A 196 -5.19 16.33 22.24
CA ASP A 196 -4.66 17.52 22.87
C ASP A 196 -3.68 17.17 24.00
N GLY A 197 -2.49 17.77 23.96
CA GLY A 197 -1.39 17.52 24.89
C GLY A 197 -0.69 16.15 24.74
N LYS A 198 -1.11 15.26 23.85
CA LYS A 198 -0.43 14.00 23.58
C LYS A 198 0.91 14.24 22.88
N LYS A 199 1.96 13.58 23.34
CA LYS A 199 3.28 13.58 22.70
C LYS A 199 3.28 12.61 21.53
N ILE A 200 3.48 13.10 20.32
CA ILE A 200 3.40 12.30 19.10
C ILE A 200 4.65 12.49 18.25
N LEU A 201 5.36 11.41 17.92
CA LEU A 201 6.50 11.43 16.99
C LEU A 201 6.04 10.97 15.59
N VAL A 202 6.13 11.85 14.61
CA VAL A 202 5.89 11.54 13.20
C VAL A 202 7.23 11.32 12.49
N GLN A 203 7.49 10.11 12.04
CA GLN A 203 8.66 9.75 11.25
C GLN A 203 8.34 9.77 9.77
N GLY A 204 8.93 10.68 9.03
CA GLY A 204 8.66 10.93 7.61
C GLY A 204 7.61 12.01 7.41
N ILE A 205 8.05 13.12 6.84
CA ILE A 205 7.22 14.32 6.58
C ILE A 205 7.08 14.61 5.08
N GLY A 206 6.89 13.53 4.29
CA GLY A 206 6.38 13.62 2.93
C GLY A 206 4.94 14.15 2.91
N HIS A 207 4.26 14.10 1.77
CA HIS A 207 2.93 14.69 1.61
C HIS A 207 1.91 14.20 2.66
N VAL A 208 1.89 12.90 2.96
CA VAL A 208 0.97 12.33 3.97
C VAL A 208 1.40 12.73 5.39
N GLY A 209 2.69 12.58 5.71
CA GLY A 209 3.21 12.91 7.05
C GLY A 209 3.06 14.38 7.39
N GLU A 210 3.33 15.30 6.47
CA GLU A 210 3.11 16.73 6.65
C GLU A 210 1.64 17.05 6.93
N THR A 211 0.71 16.47 6.14
CA THR A 211 -0.72 16.68 6.36
C THR A 211 -1.18 16.09 7.72
N LEU A 212 -0.60 14.96 8.12
CA LEU A 212 -0.87 14.39 9.44
C LEU A 212 -0.38 15.34 10.55
N VAL A 213 0.82 15.93 10.43
CA VAL A 213 1.33 16.94 11.36
C VAL A 213 0.36 18.12 11.46
N GLU A 214 -0.20 18.59 10.34
CA GLU A 214 -1.20 19.66 10.33
C GLU A 214 -2.45 19.29 11.16
N TYR A 215 -3.03 18.10 11.00
CA TYR A 215 -4.18 17.67 11.79
C TYR A 215 -3.85 17.60 13.28
N LEU A 216 -2.71 17.00 13.62
CA LEU A 216 -2.29 16.79 15.01
C LEU A 216 -2.02 18.11 15.74
N THR A 217 -1.32 19.04 15.10
CA THR A 217 -1.03 20.36 15.69
C THR A 217 -2.28 21.22 15.83
N LYS A 218 -3.22 21.14 14.89
CA LYS A 218 -4.53 21.81 15.01
C LYS A 218 -5.38 21.29 16.17
N GLU A 219 -5.25 20.01 16.53
CA GLU A 219 -5.93 19.44 17.71
C GLU A 219 -5.20 19.74 19.03
N GLY A 220 -4.00 20.32 19.00
CA GLY A 220 -3.24 20.67 20.20
C GLY A 220 -2.24 19.59 20.64
N ALA A 221 -1.95 18.58 19.83
CA ALA A 221 -0.93 17.58 20.14
C ALA A 221 0.48 18.19 20.18
N LEU A 222 1.34 17.64 21.05
CA LEU A 222 2.75 18.00 21.15
C LEU A 222 3.54 17.16 20.12
N VAL A 223 3.62 17.68 18.90
CA VAL A 223 4.17 16.94 17.76
C VAL A 223 5.68 17.14 17.67
N GLN A 224 6.39 16.00 17.56
CA GLN A 224 7.79 15.92 17.16
C GLN A 224 7.87 15.31 15.76
N ILE A 225 8.80 15.79 14.94
CA ILE A 225 9.00 15.33 13.56
C ILE A 225 10.43 14.84 13.35
N ALA A 226 10.57 13.77 12.57
CA ALA A 226 11.85 13.21 12.15
C ALA A 226 11.82 12.85 10.65
N ASP A 227 12.84 13.26 9.90
CA ASP A 227 13.03 12.95 8.49
C ASP A 227 14.52 12.97 8.15
N ILE A 228 14.92 12.37 7.04
CA ILE A 228 16.29 12.45 6.52
C ILE A 228 16.58 13.77 5.81
N ASN A 229 15.53 14.53 5.44
CA ASN A 229 15.64 15.80 4.73
C ASN A 229 15.54 16.97 5.71
N GLU A 230 16.68 17.52 6.10
CA GLU A 230 16.78 18.62 7.06
C GLU A 230 15.99 19.88 6.61
N GLY A 231 16.04 20.23 5.32
CA GLY A 231 15.32 21.38 4.79
C GLY A 231 13.79 21.25 4.94
N ARG A 232 13.27 20.02 4.76
CA ARG A 232 11.84 19.74 5.02
C ARG A 232 11.50 19.80 6.50
N LEU A 233 12.39 19.33 7.37
CA LEU A 233 12.18 19.44 8.83
C LEU A 233 12.02 20.89 9.26
N GLU A 234 12.90 21.78 8.79
CA GLU A 234 12.84 23.21 9.11
C GLU A 234 11.55 23.87 8.57
N GLU A 235 11.18 23.56 7.32
CA GLU A 235 9.98 24.09 6.69
C GLU A 235 8.71 23.69 7.46
N VAL A 236 8.53 22.38 7.73
CA VAL A 236 7.34 21.85 8.41
C VAL A 236 7.29 22.29 9.87
N SER A 237 8.43 22.29 10.57
CA SER A 237 8.54 22.81 11.94
C SER A 237 8.09 24.27 12.02
N LYS A 238 8.58 25.12 11.13
CA LYS A 238 8.21 26.54 11.08
C LYS A 238 6.74 26.75 10.72
N LYS A 239 6.21 25.93 9.81
CA LYS A 239 4.84 26.06 9.28
C LYS A 239 3.78 25.67 10.31
N TYR A 240 4.02 24.62 11.08
CA TYR A 240 3.02 24.03 11.98
C TYR A 240 3.39 24.11 13.47
N GLY A 241 4.57 24.59 13.81
CA GLY A 241 5.03 24.67 15.21
C GLY A 241 5.44 23.31 15.80
N ALA A 242 5.62 22.28 14.98
CA ALA A 242 6.11 20.98 15.42
C ALA A 242 7.60 21.07 15.78
N SER A 243 8.03 20.41 16.86
CA SER A 243 9.45 20.37 17.23
C SER A 243 10.21 19.31 16.43
N ILE A 244 11.46 19.60 16.09
CA ILE A 244 12.33 18.61 15.43
C ILE A 244 12.86 17.65 16.51
N TYR A 245 12.74 16.34 16.28
CA TYR A 245 13.32 15.33 17.16
C TYR A 245 14.85 15.33 17.05
N THR A 246 15.53 15.48 18.17
CA THR A 246 17.00 15.58 18.26
C THR A 246 17.67 14.39 18.97
N GLY A 247 16.90 13.38 19.35
CA GLY A 247 17.45 12.18 19.98
C GLY A 247 18.23 11.30 19.03
N SER A 248 19.12 10.48 19.56
CA SER A 248 19.97 9.58 18.77
C SER A 248 19.25 8.34 18.22
N ASP A 249 18.15 7.92 18.86
CA ASP A 249 17.34 6.77 18.46
C ASP A 249 15.85 7.10 18.64
N LEU A 250 15.16 7.29 17.53
CA LEU A 250 13.75 7.70 17.52
C LEU A 250 12.80 6.66 18.16
N TYR A 251 13.19 5.37 18.18
CA TYR A 251 12.38 4.32 18.80
C TYR A 251 12.33 4.41 20.31
N THR A 252 13.35 5.03 20.93
CA THR A 252 13.41 5.27 22.38
C THR A 252 12.78 6.60 22.82
N ALA A 253 12.17 7.34 21.89
CA ALA A 253 11.53 8.62 22.19
C ALA A 253 10.47 8.49 23.29
N ASP A 254 10.45 9.45 24.23
CA ASP A 254 9.42 9.55 25.28
C ASP A 254 8.16 10.19 24.69
N VAL A 255 7.36 9.38 23.99
CA VAL A 255 6.13 9.81 23.34
C VAL A 255 4.98 8.85 23.63
N ASP A 256 3.75 9.35 23.59
CA ASP A 256 2.54 8.55 23.74
C ASP A 256 2.28 7.71 22.47
N ILE A 257 2.50 8.33 21.30
CA ILE A 257 2.19 7.76 19.99
C ILE A 257 3.39 7.89 19.05
N TYR A 258 3.75 6.78 18.39
CA TYR A 258 4.71 6.75 17.31
C TYR A 258 3.98 6.56 15.97
N ALA A 259 4.22 7.46 15.02
CA ALA A 259 3.59 7.49 13.70
C ALA A 259 4.62 7.28 12.58
N PRO A 260 4.95 6.03 12.20
CA PRO A 260 5.81 5.75 11.05
C PRO A 260 5.09 6.11 9.74
N CYS A 261 5.57 7.16 9.03
CA CYS A 261 5.01 7.66 7.79
C CYS A 261 6.00 7.64 6.61
N ALA A 262 7.21 7.07 6.80
CA ALA A 262 8.25 6.99 5.77
C ALA A 262 8.31 5.60 5.13
N LEU A 263 9.07 4.69 5.71
CA LEU A 263 9.35 3.37 5.16
C LEU A 263 8.62 2.25 5.93
N GLY A 264 8.36 1.15 5.23
CA GLY A 264 7.91 -0.08 5.85
C GLY A 264 9.03 -0.81 6.62
N ALA A 265 8.66 -1.90 7.30
CA ALA A 265 9.56 -2.76 8.08
C ALA A 265 10.38 -2.03 9.17
N THR A 266 9.89 -0.89 9.63
CA THR A 266 10.53 -0.11 10.70
C THR A 266 10.36 -0.76 12.07
N ILE A 267 9.36 -1.64 12.22
CA ILE A 267 9.14 -2.46 13.41
C ILE A 267 9.67 -3.86 13.10
N ASN A 268 10.87 -4.14 13.57
CA ASN A 268 11.65 -5.34 13.30
C ASN A 268 12.36 -5.84 14.56
N ASP A 269 13.19 -6.87 14.44
CA ASP A 269 13.91 -7.49 15.57
C ASP A 269 14.77 -6.50 16.36
N ASP A 270 15.35 -5.49 15.68
CA ASP A 270 16.22 -4.47 16.31
C ASP A 270 15.45 -3.36 17.03
N THR A 271 14.23 -3.07 16.59
CA THR A 271 13.47 -1.88 17.00
C THR A 271 12.28 -2.20 17.90
N VAL A 272 11.64 -3.37 17.73
CA VAL A 272 10.39 -3.74 18.43
C VAL A 272 10.53 -3.68 19.95
N TYR A 273 11.70 -3.98 20.49
CA TYR A 273 11.96 -3.93 21.94
C TYR A 273 12.34 -2.55 22.46
N LYS A 274 12.72 -1.61 21.58
CA LYS A 274 13.14 -0.23 21.94
C LYS A 274 11.97 0.74 22.00
N ILE A 275 10.88 0.48 21.28
CA ILE A 275 9.73 1.39 21.17
C ILE A 275 9.13 1.65 22.55
N ASN A 276 9.13 2.92 22.99
CA ASN A 276 8.52 3.35 24.27
C ASN A 276 7.07 3.80 24.13
N ALA A 277 6.65 4.18 22.93
CA ALA A 277 5.28 4.62 22.66
C ALA A 277 4.26 3.54 23.06
N LYS A 278 3.09 3.98 23.51
CA LYS A 278 1.97 3.08 23.86
C LYS A 278 1.06 2.78 22.69
N VAL A 279 1.11 3.60 21.65
CA VAL A 279 0.35 3.46 20.41
C VAL A 279 1.29 3.59 19.22
N ILE A 280 1.10 2.74 18.22
CA ILE A 280 1.73 2.88 16.91
C ILE A 280 0.61 3.05 15.87
N ALA A 281 0.60 4.20 15.20
CA ALA A 281 -0.39 4.55 14.18
C ALA A 281 0.21 5.52 13.15
N GLY A 282 0.61 5.04 11.99
CA GLY A 282 1.26 5.81 10.95
C GLY A 282 0.86 5.41 9.54
N ALA A 283 1.27 6.21 8.56
CA ALA A 283 0.87 6.06 7.15
C ALA A 283 1.68 5.01 6.37
N ALA A 284 2.87 4.60 6.85
CA ALA A 284 3.71 3.68 6.12
C ALA A 284 3.03 2.32 5.92
N ASN A 285 3.19 1.73 4.74
CA ASN A 285 2.71 0.38 4.47
C ASN A 285 3.68 -0.66 5.05
N ASN A 286 3.15 -1.82 5.49
CA ASN A 286 3.94 -2.95 5.98
C ASN A 286 4.92 -2.53 7.09
N GLN A 287 4.42 -1.82 8.11
CA GLN A 287 5.25 -1.31 9.21
C GLN A 287 5.92 -2.44 9.99
N LEU A 288 5.22 -3.57 10.17
CA LEU A 288 5.77 -4.79 10.77
C LEU A 288 6.61 -5.55 9.74
N ALA A 289 7.89 -5.76 9.99
CA ALA A 289 8.75 -6.57 9.11
C ALA A 289 8.26 -8.04 9.02
N ASN A 290 7.71 -8.56 10.10
CA ASN A 290 6.99 -9.83 10.16
C ASN A 290 5.80 -9.72 11.12
N GLU A 291 4.59 -9.71 10.58
CA GLU A 291 3.36 -9.57 11.38
C GLU A 291 3.13 -10.70 12.38
N ASN A 292 3.62 -11.91 12.07
CA ASN A 292 3.49 -13.08 12.94
C ASN A 292 4.48 -13.09 14.11
N VAL A 293 5.54 -12.28 14.03
CA VAL A 293 6.57 -12.14 15.06
C VAL A 293 6.36 -10.85 15.85
N HIS A 294 6.37 -9.71 15.15
CA HIS A 294 6.40 -8.40 15.81
C HIS A 294 5.04 -7.97 16.39
N GLY A 295 3.93 -8.41 15.77
CA GLY A 295 2.58 -8.15 16.29
C GLY A 295 2.38 -8.71 17.71
N PRO A 296 2.63 -10.01 17.96
CA PRO A 296 2.58 -10.59 19.30
C PRO A 296 3.50 -9.90 20.31
N ILE A 297 4.73 -9.55 19.92
CA ILE A 297 5.67 -8.84 20.81
C ILE A 297 5.11 -7.48 21.25
N LEU A 298 4.54 -6.70 20.32
CA LEU A 298 3.90 -5.43 20.66
C LEU A 298 2.74 -5.64 21.65
N GLN A 299 1.90 -6.66 21.41
CA GLN A 299 0.79 -6.99 22.28
C GLN A 299 1.25 -7.38 23.70
N GLU A 300 2.27 -8.22 23.81
CA GLU A 300 2.88 -8.61 25.11
C GLU A 300 3.46 -7.39 25.86
N ARG A 301 3.97 -6.40 25.11
CA ARG A 301 4.46 -5.13 25.67
C ARG A 301 3.37 -4.12 26.01
N GLY A 302 2.10 -4.45 25.73
CA GLY A 302 0.96 -3.53 25.94
C GLY A 302 0.95 -2.34 25.02
N ILE A 303 1.56 -2.47 23.83
CA ILE A 303 1.60 -1.44 22.78
C ILE A 303 0.47 -1.72 21.78
N VAL A 304 -0.44 -0.78 21.60
CA VAL A 304 -1.53 -0.86 20.64
C VAL A 304 -1.02 -0.52 19.25
N TYR A 305 -1.13 -1.47 18.32
CA TYR A 305 -0.81 -1.29 16.91
C TYR A 305 -2.09 -1.11 16.11
N ALA A 306 -2.28 0.05 15.48
CA ALA A 306 -3.36 0.25 14.52
C ALA A 306 -2.96 -0.33 13.17
N PRO A 307 -3.71 -1.32 12.61
CA PRO A 307 -3.33 -1.97 11.36
C PRO A 307 -3.14 -0.99 10.23
N ASP A 308 -1.92 -0.92 9.71
CA ASP A 308 -1.48 0.07 8.73
C ASP A 308 -2.33 0.06 7.46
N PHE A 309 -2.66 -1.13 6.94
CA PHE A 309 -3.42 -1.28 5.70
C PHE A 309 -4.87 -0.80 5.81
N LEU A 310 -5.41 -0.64 7.04
CA LEU A 310 -6.68 0.04 7.26
C LEU A 310 -6.49 1.55 7.39
N ILE A 311 -5.65 2.00 8.36
CA ILE A 311 -5.62 3.41 8.69
C ILE A 311 -5.07 4.29 7.58
N ASN A 312 -4.20 3.74 6.71
CA ASN A 312 -3.70 4.44 5.52
C ASN A 312 -4.57 4.22 4.26
N ALA A 313 -5.77 3.66 4.40
CA ALA A 313 -6.62 3.34 3.26
C ALA A 313 -7.37 4.53 2.65
N GLY A 314 -7.19 5.75 3.18
CA GLY A 314 -7.78 6.96 2.59
C GLY A 314 -7.46 7.13 1.11
N GLY A 315 -6.27 6.71 0.67
CA GLY A 315 -5.88 6.75 -0.74
C GLY A 315 -6.75 5.88 -1.65
N ILE A 316 -7.02 4.64 -1.27
CA ILE A 316 -7.90 3.76 -2.05
C ILE A 316 -9.36 4.24 -1.99
N ILE A 317 -9.81 4.79 -0.86
CA ILE A 317 -11.15 5.38 -0.74
C ILE A 317 -11.28 6.58 -1.68
N ASN A 318 -10.23 7.41 -1.78
CA ASN A 318 -10.21 8.56 -2.68
C ASN A 318 -10.33 8.16 -4.16
N VAL A 319 -9.51 7.21 -4.62
CA VAL A 319 -9.56 6.77 -6.02
C VAL A 319 -10.79 5.92 -6.33
N TYR A 320 -11.39 5.27 -5.34
CA TYR A 320 -12.67 4.56 -5.50
C TYR A 320 -13.81 5.52 -5.86
N ALA A 321 -13.73 6.77 -5.45
CA ALA A 321 -14.70 7.80 -5.83
C ALA A 321 -14.83 7.96 -7.34
N GLU A 322 -13.75 7.79 -8.11
CA GLU A 322 -13.76 7.85 -9.58
C GLU A 322 -14.57 6.70 -10.20
N ILE A 323 -14.56 5.53 -9.57
CA ILE A 323 -15.26 4.32 -10.02
C ILE A 323 -16.72 4.36 -9.59
N ALA A 324 -16.98 4.75 -8.35
CA ALA A 324 -18.31 4.75 -7.74
C ALA A 324 -19.06 6.09 -7.90
N HIS A 325 -18.44 7.06 -8.57
CA HIS A 325 -19.00 8.39 -8.82
C HIS A 325 -19.41 9.15 -7.55
N TYR A 326 -18.55 9.08 -6.50
CA TYR A 326 -18.71 9.84 -5.27
C TYR A 326 -18.09 11.23 -5.40
N ASP A 327 -18.62 12.16 -4.61
CA ASP A 327 -17.95 13.43 -4.39
C ASP A 327 -16.89 13.35 -3.28
N LYS A 328 -16.12 14.44 -3.13
CA LYS A 328 -15.09 14.55 -2.13
C LYS A 328 -15.62 14.44 -0.69
N ALA A 329 -16.85 14.95 -0.45
CA ALA A 329 -17.47 14.89 0.87
C ALA A 329 -17.80 13.45 1.27
N GLU A 330 -18.30 12.63 0.34
CA GLU A 330 -18.53 11.21 0.56
C GLU A 330 -17.23 10.45 0.78
N SER A 331 -16.16 10.76 0.03
CA SER A 331 -14.83 10.16 0.26
C SER A 331 -14.32 10.47 1.67
N MET A 332 -14.47 11.69 2.14
CA MET A 332 -14.07 12.07 3.51
C MET A 332 -14.91 11.35 4.55
N ARG A 333 -16.24 11.26 4.39
CA ARG A 333 -17.14 10.54 5.32
C ARG A 333 -16.80 9.05 5.40
N ARG A 334 -16.49 8.42 4.28
CA ARG A 334 -16.03 7.02 4.25
C ARG A 334 -14.68 6.85 4.94
N THR A 335 -13.79 7.80 4.76
CA THR A 335 -12.48 7.80 5.42
C THR A 335 -12.62 7.99 6.93
N GLU A 336 -13.55 8.84 7.39
CA GLU A 336 -13.85 9.03 8.81
C GLU A 336 -14.30 7.71 9.48
N ASN A 337 -15.01 6.84 8.77
CA ASN A 337 -15.42 5.54 9.30
C ASN A 337 -14.25 4.59 9.64
N ILE A 338 -13.02 4.89 9.21
CA ILE A 338 -11.81 4.18 9.65
C ILE A 338 -11.72 4.18 11.19
N TYR A 339 -12.19 5.23 11.85
CA TYR A 339 -12.29 5.28 13.32
C TYR A 339 -13.10 4.10 13.88
N ASN A 340 -14.33 3.92 13.40
CA ASN A 340 -15.22 2.86 13.90
C ASN A 340 -14.67 1.48 13.55
N THR A 341 -14.18 1.28 12.33
CA THR A 341 -13.59 0.01 11.89
C THR A 341 -12.35 -0.33 12.72
N THR A 342 -11.53 0.66 13.09
CA THR A 342 -10.36 0.44 13.96
C THR A 342 -10.78 -0.02 15.37
N LEU A 343 -11.81 0.56 15.95
CA LEU A 343 -12.36 0.11 17.24
C LEU A 343 -12.94 -1.31 17.14
N GLU A 344 -13.69 -1.60 16.08
CA GLU A 344 -14.23 -2.96 15.83
C GLU A 344 -13.09 -4.00 15.76
N ILE A 345 -11.98 -3.67 15.10
CA ILE A 345 -10.81 -4.56 15.04
C ILE A 345 -10.23 -4.80 16.44
N PHE A 346 -10.10 -3.78 17.27
CA PHE A 346 -9.57 -3.96 18.62
C PHE A 346 -10.51 -4.81 19.50
N ASP A 347 -11.81 -4.60 19.41
CA ASP A 347 -12.79 -5.41 20.13
C ASP A 347 -12.78 -6.86 19.65
N TYR A 348 -12.72 -7.09 18.34
CA TYR A 348 -12.61 -8.43 17.75
C TYR A 348 -11.29 -9.11 18.15
N ALA A 349 -10.18 -8.38 18.12
CA ALA A 349 -8.87 -8.88 18.55
C ALA A 349 -8.90 -9.36 20.01
N LYS A 350 -9.47 -8.53 20.90
CA LYS A 350 -9.62 -8.84 22.32
C LYS A 350 -10.51 -10.07 22.54
N ALA A 351 -11.67 -10.12 21.88
CA ALA A 351 -12.64 -11.21 22.03
C ALA A 351 -12.09 -12.56 21.54
N ASN A 352 -11.20 -12.57 20.55
CA ASN A 352 -10.67 -13.78 19.93
C ASN A 352 -9.19 -14.07 20.27
N ASN A 353 -8.59 -13.31 21.18
CA ASN A 353 -7.17 -13.42 21.55
C ASN A 353 -6.22 -13.36 20.34
N LEU A 354 -6.46 -12.39 19.46
CA LEU A 354 -5.67 -12.12 18.26
C LEU A 354 -4.89 -10.82 18.40
N THR A 355 -3.83 -10.67 17.61
CA THR A 355 -3.24 -9.33 17.38
C THR A 355 -4.20 -8.48 16.52
N PRO A 356 -4.18 -7.13 16.62
CA PRO A 356 -5.02 -6.27 15.78
C PRO A 356 -4.84 -6.52 14.28
N GLN A 357 -3.61 -6.80 13.83
CA GLN A 357 -3.31 -7.13 12.43
C GLN A 357 -4.06 -8.41 11.98
N LYS A 358 -3.99 -9.48 12.78
CA LYS A 358 -4.71 -10.74 12.49
C LYS A 358 -6.22 -10.58 12.56
N ALA A 359 -6.71 -9.78 13.48
CA ALA A 359 -8.13 -9.47 13.61
C ALA A 359 -8.66 -8.73 12.37
N ALA A 360 -7.91 -7.73 11.89
CA ALA A 360 -8.26 -7.01 10.67
C ALA A 360 -8.32 -7.92 9.44
N MET A 361 -7.35 -8.84 9.30
CA MET A 361 -7.35 -9.84 8.23
C MET A 361 -8.56 -10.78 8.34
N ALA A 362 -8.87 -11.29 9.54
CA ALA A 362 -10.01 -12.17 9.76
C ALA A 362 -11.35 -11.48 9.41
N ILE A 363 -11.55 -10.22 9.82
CA ILE A 363 -12.74 -9.44 9.46
C ILE A 363 -12.84 -9.26 7.93
N ALA A 364 -11.73 -8.96 7.27
CA ALA A 364 -11.69 -8.84 5.82
C ALA A 364 -12.06 -10.16 5.12
N GLU A 365 -11.54 -11.28 5.59
CA GLU A 365 -11.87 -12.62 5.09
C GLU A 365 -13.35 -12.96 5.27
N LEU A 366 -13.94 -12.67 6.44
CA LEU A 366 -15.36 -12.87 6.69
C LEU A 366 -16.23 -12.13 5.67
N ARG A 367 -15.87 -10.88 5.32
CA ARG A 367 -16.59 -10.12 4.29
C ARG A 367 -16.49 -10.76 2.91
N ILE A 368 -15.29 -11.24 2.53
CA ILE A 368 -15.08 -11.92 1.25
C ILE A 368 -15.90 -13.21 1.18
N GLU A 369 -15.86 -14.01 2.23
CA GLU A 369 -16.64 -15.28 2.29
C GLU A 369 -18.16 -15.05 2.30
N GLN A 370 -18.63 -13.99 2.95
CA GLN A 370 -20.03 -13.61 2.87
C GLN A 370 -20.45 -13.27 1.43
N ARG A 371 -19.67 -12.44 0.73
CA ARG A 371 -19.95 -12.08 -0.67
C ARG A 371 -19.88 -13.28 -1.61
N LYS A 372 -18.98 -14.23 -1.40
CA LYS A 372 -18.96 -15.50 -2.16
C LYS A 372 -20.27 -16.25 -2.05
N LYS A 373 -20.83 -16.33 -0.83
CA LYS A 373 -22.11 -17.00 -0.57
C LYS A 373 -23.29 -16.26 -1.23
N GLU A 374 -23.23 -14.92 -1.30
CA GLU A 374 -24.24 -14.11 -1.97
C GLU A 374 -24.18 -14.29 -3.49
N ASN A 375 -22.97 -14.31 -4.07
CA ASN A 375 -22.77 -14.52 -5.51
C ASN A 375 -23.09 -15.95 -6.00
N ALA A 376 -23.16 -16.93 -5.10
CA ALA A 376 -23.49 -18.32 -5.41
C ALA A 376 -25.00 -18.63 -5.39
N LYS A 377 -25.83 -17.66 -4.98
CA LYS A 377 -27.31 -17.75 -4.99
C LYS A 377 -27.89 -17.18 -6.26
#